data_d3abc10a2b3bc0fb0f48dfd6b7a49549
#
_entry.id   d3abc10a2b3bc0fb0f48dfd6b7a49549
#
_cell.length_a   1.000
_cell.length_b   1.000
_cell.length_c   1.000
_cell.angle_alpha   90.00
_cell.angle_beta   90.00
_cell.angle_gamma   90.00
#
_symmetry.space_group_name_H-M   'P 1'
#
loop_
_entity.id
_entity.type
_entity.pdbx_description
1 polymer ?
#
loop_
_entity_poly.entity_id
_entity_poly.type
_entity_poly.pdbx_seq_one_letter_code
_entity_poly.pdbx_strand_id
1 'polypeptide(L)'
;MHDSVISICSLIEICETKAIASGFKKGHQRTLEPYQNSRIECLARSIFCYVLTGRVDVHTPKAIFYVSQGEEIVLPEKHLFQISAGDHGAQIYVALKIRNS
;
A
#
# COMPACT_ATOMS: atom_id res chain seq x y z
N MET A 1 15.50 -14.32 22.53
CA MET A 1 15.19 -13.89 21.96
C MET A 1 14.90 -13.23 21.40
N HIS A 2 14.78 -12.86 21.38
CA HIS A 2 14.36 -12.20 20.81
C HIS A 2 14.12 -11.69 19.89
N ASP A 3 14.05 -11.68 19.90
CA ASP A 3 13.30 -11.25 19.01
C ASP A 3 13.36 -9.99 18.44
N SER A 4 13.68 -9.74 17.40
CA SER A 4 13.69 -8.46 16.79
C SER A 4 12.32 -8.16 16.22
N VAL A 5 11.53 -7.53 17.02
CA VAL A 5 10.29 -6.96 16.53
C VAL A 5 10.67 -5.63 15.87
N ILE A 6 10.61 -5.59 14.54
CA ILE A 6 10.81 -4.34 13.81
C ILE A 6 9.60 -3.47 14.10
N SER A 7 9.82 -2.27 14.63
CA SER A 7 8.72 -1.35 14.92
C SER A 7 8.08 -0.85 13.62
N ILE A 8 6.83 -0.39 13.73
CA ILE A 8 6.12 0.22 12.59
C ILE A 8 6.92 1.41 12.05
N CYS A 9 7.52 2.22 12.92
CA CYS A 9 8.33 3.35 12.48
C CYS A 9 9.53 2.91 11.64
N SER A 10 10.19 1.83 12.03
CA SER A 10 11.32 1.30 11.26
C SER A 10 10.87 0.74 9.93
N LEU A 11 9.72 0.07 9.89
CA LEU A 11 9.15 -0.44 8.64
C LEU A 11 8.81 0.71 7.69
N ILE A 12 8.26 1.80 8.21
CA ILE A 12 7.95 2.96 7.39
C ILE A 12 9.20 3.55 6.76
N GLU A 13 10.30 3.64 7.53
CA GLU A 13 11.56 4.13 6.99
C GLU A 13 12.10 3.22 5.88
N ILE A 14 11.99 1.91 6.07
CA ILE A 14 12.40 0.96 5.04
C ILE A 14 11.55 1.11 3.79
N CYS A 15 10.24 1.24 3.95
CA CYS A 15 9.32 1.43 2.83
C CYS A 15 9.60 2.73 2.09
N GLU A 16 9.87 3.81 2.83
CA GLU A 16 10.18 5.11 2.24
C GLU A 16 11.46 5.05 1.40
N THR A 17 12.51 4.42 1.95
CA THR A 17 13.76 4.25 1.24
C THR A 17 13.55 3.46 -0.05
N LYS A 18 12.79 2.37 0.03
CA LYS A 18 12.51 1.52 -1.12
C LYS A 18 11.68 2.24 -2.16
N ALA A 19 10.66 2.96 -1.73
CA ALA A 19 9.78 3.70 -2.62
C ALA A 19 10.56 4.80 -3.36
N ILE A 20 11.37 5.56 -2.65
CA ILE A 20 12.17 6.62 -3.25
C ILE A 20 13.16 6.04 -4.25
N ALA A 21 13.82 4.93 -3.91
CA ALA A 21 14.75 4.26 -4.82
C ALA A 21 14.05 3.76 -6.08
N SER A 22 12.77 3.49 -6.01
CA SER A 22 11.97 3.00 -7.14
C SER A 22 11.25 4.11 -7.90
N GLY A 23 11.54 5.37 -7.59
CA GLY A 23 10.99 6.51 -8.31
C GLY A 23 9.67 7.02 -7.77
N PHE A 24 9.36 6.73 -6.52
CA PHE A 24 8.16 7.24 -5.85
C PHE A 24 8.54 8.36 -4.89
N LYS A 25 7.57 9.22 -4.58
CA LYS A 25 7.77 10.29 -3.60
C LYS A 25 7.76 9.71 -2.20
N LYS A 26 8.18 10.52 -1.23
CA LYS A 26 7.95 10.20 0.16
C LYS A 26 6.44 10.05 0.37
N GLY A 27 6.04 8.94 0.95
CA GLY A 27 4.64 8.63 1.16
C GLY A 27 4.19 8.86 2.58
N HIS A 28 3.11 8.20 2.93
CA HIS A 28 2.54 8.32 4.28
C HIS A 28 1.82 7.03 4.65
N GLN A 29 1.60 6.87 5.95
CA GLN A 29 0.87 5.76 6.51
C GLN A 29 -0.63 6.05 6.48
N ARG A 30 -1.41 5.02 6.19
CA ARG A 30 -2.87 5.08 6.29
C ARG A 30 -3.36 3.87 7.08
N THR A 31 -4.40 4.08 7.86
CA THR A 31 -5.05 3.01 8.61
C THR A 31 -6.43 2.76 8.01
N LEU A 32 -6.73 1.50 7.75
CA LEU A 32 -8.03 1.08 7.26
C LEU A 32 -8.71 0.26 8.35
N GLU A 33 -9.96 0.60 8.65
CA GLU A 33 -10.77 -0.14 9.61
C GLU A 33 -11.15 -1.51 9.03
N PRO A 34 -11.51 -2.48 9.87
CA PRO A 34 -11.97 -3.78 9.37
C PRO A 34 -13.07 -3.61 8.34
N TYR A 35 -12.92 -4.30 7.21
CA TYR A 35 -13.86 -4.29 6.09
C TYR A 35 -14.09 -2.92 5.44
N GLN A 36 -13.25 -1.93 5.77
CA GLN A 36 -13.39 -0.61 5.13
C GLN A 36 -13.02 -0.70 3.66
N ASN A 37 -13.85 -0.07 2.82
CA ASN A 37 -13.61 0.02 1.39
C ASN A 37 -13.19 1.44 1.02
N SER A 38 -12.21 1.54 0.13
CA SER A 38 -11.90 2.83 -0.48
C SER A 38 -12.94 3.11 -1.57
N ARG A 39 -12.87 4.30 -2.13
CA ARG A 39 -13.64 4.61 -3.34
C ARG A 39 -13.05 3.83 -4.51
N ILE A 40 -13.85 3.67 -5.57
CA ILE A 40 -13.32 3.21 -6.84
C ILE A 40 -12.54 4.39 -7.43
N GLU A 41 -11.28 4.15 -7.75
CA GLU A 41 -10.39 5.22 -8.20
C GLU A 41 -9.69 4.87 -9.49
N CYS A 42 -9.38 5.91 -10.26
CA CYS A 42 -8.55 5.79 -11.44
C CYS A 42 -7.51 6.89 -11.33
N LEU A 43 -6.31 6.52 -11.01
CA LEU A 43 -5.27 7.48 -10.65
C LEU A 43 -4.53 8.02 -11.84
N ALA A 44 -4.11 9.28 -11.74
CA ALA A 44 -3.25 9.91 -12.73
C ALA A 44 -1.80 9.44 -12.62
N ARG A 45 -1.41 8.82 -11.52
CA ARG A 45 -0.05 8.33 -11.26
C ARG A 45 -0.11 6.96 -10.59
N SER A 46 0.92 6.16 -10.83
CA SER A 46 1.06 4.88 -10.13
C SER A 46 1.24 5.11 -8.63
N ILE A 47 0.77 4.16 -7.85
CA ILE A 47 0.92 4.17 -6.39
C ILE A 47 1.69 2.92 -5.97
N PHE A 48 2.68 3.12 -5.11
CA PHE A 48 3.34 2.06 -4.36
C PHE A 48 2.56 1.87 -3.07
N CYS A 49 2.19 0.64 -2.76
CA CYS A 49 1.45 0.31 -1.54
C CYS A 49 2.13 -0.89 -0.86
N TYR A 50 2.47 -0.72 0.40
CA TYR A 50 3.08 -1.78 1.22
C TYR A 50 2.19 -2.02 2.42
N VAL A 51 1.87 -3.29 2.71
CA VAL A 51 1.02 -3.64 3.85
C VAL A 51 1.89 -3.81 5.09
N LEU A 52 1.75 -2.87 6.02
CA LEU A 52 2.49 -2.88 7.29
C LEU A 52 1.92 -3.92 8.24
N THR A 53 0.59 -3.95 8.36
CA THR A 53 -0.12 -4.94 9.18
C THR A 53 -1.44 -5.27 8.52
N GLY A 54 -1.96 -6.46 8.77
CA GLY A 54 -3.25 -6.87 8.28
C GLY A 54 -3.22 -7.34 6.82
N ARG A 55 -4.31 -7.12 6.13
CA ARG A 55 -4.45 -7.54 4.72
C ARG A 55 -5.33 -6.55 3.98
N VAL A 56 -4.98 -6.31 2.73
CA VAL A 56 -5.87 -5.56 1.83
C VAL A 56 -6.16 -6.40 0.60
N ASP A 57 -7.37 -6.24 0.09
CA ASP A 57 -7.81 -6.86 -1.16
C ASP A 57 -7.94 -5.74 -2.18
N VAL A 58 -7.24 -5.89 -3.29
CA VAL A 58 -7.26 -4.89 -4.37
C VAL A 58 -8.16 -5.42 -5.46
N HIS A 59 -9.29 -4.76 -5.66
CA HIS A 59 -10.30 -5.13 -6.65
C HIS A 59 -10.06 -4.36 -7.94
N THR A 60 -9.88 -5.08 -9.03
CA THR A 60 -9.78 -4.50 -10.37
C THR A 60 -10.87 -5.11 -11.24
N PRO A 61 -11.15 -4.55 -12.43
CA PRO A 61 -12.16 -5.14 -13.30
C PRO A 61 -11.85 -6.57 -13.74
N LYS A 62 -10.58 -6.98 -13.69
CA LYS A 62 -10.16 -8.29 -14.17
C LYS A 62 -9.87 -9.30 -13.07
N ALA A 63 -9.54 -8.83 -11.86
CA ALA A 63 -9.07 -9.74 -10.82
C ALA A 63 -9.11 -9.09 -9.45
N ILE A 64 -8.98 -9.91 -8.42
CA ILE A 64 -8.79 -9.46 -7.06
C ILE A 64 -7.40 -9.93 -6.64
N PHE A 65 -6.61 -9.00 -6.10
CA PHE A 65 -5.28 -9.31 -5.58
C PHE A 65 -5.32 -9.21 -4.07
N TYR A 66 -4.81 -10.23 -3.40
CA TYR A 66 -4.77 -10.27 -1.94
C TYR A 66 -3.35 -9.93 -1.50
N VAL A 67 -3.20 -8.85 -0.75
CA VAL A 67 -1.88 -8.36 -0.33
C VAL A 67 -1.83 -8.43 1.18
N SER A 68 -0.95 -9.27 1.70
CA SER A 68 -0.82 -9.53 3.12
C SER A 68 0.34 -8.74 3.72
N GLN A 69 0.41 -8.76 5.05
CA GLN A 69 1.47 -8.10 5.79
C GLN A 69 2.84 -8.46 5.21
N GLY A 70 3.67 -7.47 5.00
CA GLY A 70 5.00 -7.64 4.45
C GLY A 70 5.07 -7.68 2.94
N GLU A 71 3.93 -7.61 2.26
CA GLU A 71 3.87 -7.63 0.81
C GLU A 71 3.57 -6.24 0.26
N GLU A 72 3.95 -6.03 -0.98
CA GLU A 72 3.73 -4.77 -1.66
C GLU A 72 3.06 -4.98 -3.00
N ILE A 73 2.43 -3.92 -3.50
CA ILE A 73 1.83 -3.90 -4.82
C ILE A 73 2.01 -2.52 -5.41
N VAL A 74 2.21 -2.45 -6.71
CA VAL A 74 2.21 -1.19 -7.44
C VAL A 74 0.93 -1.13 -8.25
N LEU A 75 0.11 -0.12 -7.98
CA LEU A 75 -1.13 0.10 -8.70
C LEU A 75 -0.83 1.02 -9.88
N PRO A 76 -1.05 0.56 -11.11
CA PRO A 76 -0.68 1.34 -12.29
C PRO A 76 -1.61 2.54 -12.49
N GLU A 77 -1.07 3.60 -13.10
CA GLU A 77 -1.87 4.75 -13.46
C GLU A 77 -2.94 4.38 -14.50
N LYS A 78 -4.03 5.14 -14.49
CA LYS A 78 -5.12 5.01 -15.47
C LYS A 78 -5.84 3.67 -15.45
N HIS A 79 -5.75 2.95 -14.35
CA HIS A 79 -6.51 1.70 -14.15
C HIS A 79 -7.47 1.87 -12.98
N LEU A 80 -8.65 1.31 -13.13
CA LEU A 80 -9.65 1.33 -12.05
C LEU A 80 -9.29 0.32 -10.98
N PHE A 81 -9.43 0.72 -9.72
CA PHE A 81 -9.24 -0.18 -8.61
C PHE A 81 -10.02 0.28 -7.39
N GLN A 82 -10.24 -0.63 -6.46
CA GLN A 82 -10.80 -0.35 -5.15
C GLN A 82 -10.06 -1.20 -4.14
N ILE A 83 -9.76 -0.64 -2.98
CA ILE A 83 -9.06 -1.35 -1.91
C ILE A 83 -10.04 -1.62 -0.78
N SER A 84 -10.03 -2.85 -0.28
CA SER A 84 -10.81 -3.25 0.89
C SER A 84 -9.88 -3.80 1.94
N ALA A 85 -10.09 -3.44 3.21
CA ALA A 85 -9.34 -4.04 4.30
C ALA A 85 -9.96 -5.40 4.67
N GLY A 86 -9.13 -6.30 5.18
CA GLY A 86 -9.61 -7.57 5.69
C GLY A 86 -10.31 -7.42 7.04
N ASP A 87 -10.58 -8.56 7.68
CA ASP A 87 -11.38 -8.63 8.91
C ASP A 87 -10.72 -7.99 10.13
N HIS A 88 -9.41 -7.79 10.10
CA HIS A 88 -8.67 -7.12 11.17
C HIS A 88 -8.24 -5.71 10.79
N GLY A 89 -8.72 -5.19 9.67
CA GLY A 89 -8.25 -3.90 9.17
C GLY A 89 -6.87 -4.02 8.57
N ALA A 90 -6.24 -2.88 8.34
CA ALA A 90 -4.88 -2.87 7.81
C ALA A 90 -4.20 -1.53 8.06
N GLN A 91 -2.89 -1.57 8.18
CA GLN A 91 -2.06 -0.38 8.13
C GLN A 91 -1.21 -0.49 6.89
N ILE A 92 -1.21 0.53 6.08
CA ILE A 92 -0.50 0.53 4.80
C ILE A 92 0.36 1.77 4.67
N TYR A 93 1.43 1.65 3.88
CA TYR A 93 2.25 2.77 3.47
C TYR A 93 2.00 2.99 1.99
N VAL A 94 1.68 4.23 1.60
CA VAL A 94 1.38 4.56 0.20
C VAL A 94 2.25 5.71 -0.27
N ALA A 95 2.70 5.64 -1.51
CA ALA A 95 3.54 6.66 -2.11
C ALA A 95 3.19 6.81 -3.59
N LEU A 96 3.15 8.05 -4.06
CA LEU A 96 2.84 8.36 -5.46
C LEU A 96 4.11 8.34 -6.31
N LYS A 97 3.99 7.89 -7.54
CA LYS A 97 5.09 7.93 -8.51
C LYS A 97 5.46 9.37 -8.80
N ILE A 98 6.78 9.62 -8.87
CA ILE A 98 7.26 10.93 -9.28
C ILE A 98 6.91 11.14 -10.75
N ARG A 99 6.32 12.30 -11.05
CA ARG A 99 6.01 12.63 -12.43
C ARG A 99 7.29 13.04 -13.14
N ASN A 100 7.53 12.38 -14.27
CA ASN A 100 8.60 12.80 -15.17
C ASN A 100 8.02 13.89 -16.07
N SER A 101 8.66 15.03 -16.06
CA SER A 101 8.26 16.13 -16.93
C SER A 101 8.94 16.01 -18.27
#